data_d137faf43dd04eea397019863a86c14f
#
_entry.id   d137faf43dd04eea397019863a86c14f
#
_cell.length_a   1.000
_cell.length_b   1.000
_cell.length_c   1.000
_cell.angle_alpha   90.00
_cell.angle_beta   90.00
_cell.angle_gamma   90.00
#
_symmetry.space_group_name_H-M   'P 1'
#
loop_
_entity.id
_entity.type
_entity.pdbx_description
1 polymer ?
#
loop_
_entity_poly.entity_id
_entity_poly.type
_entity_poly.pdbx_seq_one_letter_code
_entity_poly.pdbx_strand_id
1 'polypeptide(L)' 'MVEFVVFWREYPRKVGRVKAERCWNKLPDYEQVSAIKGLRLWKQTAQWRNNDGIFIPYASTFLAQRRWEDEPWVGAFEGR' A
#
# COMPACT_ATOMS: atom_id res chain seq x y z
N MET A 1 -14.48 -12.04 -0.51
CA MET A 1 -14.03 -10.68 -0.80
C MET A 1 -13.67 -9.94 0.48
N VAL A 2 -12.52 -9.29 0.49
CA VAL A 2 -12.13 -8.50 1.66
C VAL A 2 -12.75 -7.12 1.52
N GLU A 3 -13.37 -6.63 2.59
CA GLU A 3 -14.00 -5.33 2.53
C GLU A 3 -12.97 -4.22 2.51
N PHE A 4 -13.27 -3.18 1.74
CA PHE A 4 -12.34 -2.05 1.58
C PHE A 4 -11.93 -1.42 2.91
N VAL A 5 -12.85 -1.39 3.89
CA VAL A 5 -12.54 -0.73 5.16
C VAL A 5 -11.38 -1.40 5.87
N VAL A 6 -11.17 -2.69 5.66
CA VAL A 6 -10.04 -3.41 6.28
C VAL A 6 -8.72 -2.84 5.77
N PHE A 7 -8.64 -2.64 4.46
CA PHE A 7 -7.46 -2.04 3.84
C PHE A 7 -7.31 -0.57 4.25
N TRP A 8 -8.40 0.18 4.18
CA TRP A 8 -8.36 1.62 4.40
C TRP A 8 -7.90 1.97 5.81
N ARG A 9 -8.35 1.21 6.80
CA ARG A 9 -7.94 1.47 8.19
C ARG A 9 -6.45 1.39 8.38
N GLU A 10 -5.81 0.49 7.66
CA GLU A 10 -4.37 0.28 7.82
C GLU A 10 -3.53 1.19 6.94
N TYR A 11 -4.13 1.75 5.90
CA TYR A 11 -3.35 2.54 4.96
C TYR A 11 -2.98 3.89 5.58
N PRO A 12 -1.67 4.23 5.64
CA PRO A 12 -1.24 5.42 6.38
C PRO A 12 -1.66 6.74 5.75
N ARG A 13 -1.70 6.81 4.43
CA ARG A 13 -2.03 8.05 3.75
C ARG A 13 -3.50 8.02 3.33
N LYS A 14 -4.35 8.61 4.16
CA LYS A 14 -5.79 8.51 3.96
C LYS A 14 -6.32 9.68 3.15
N VAL A 15 -5.96 9.69 1.86
CA VAL A 15 -6.37 10.71 0.91
C VAL A 15 -7.01 10.00 -0.28
N GLY A 16 -8.12 10.56 -0.78
CA GLY A 16 -8.76 10.03 -1.97
C GLY A 16 -9.48 8.71 -1.75
N ARG A 17 -10.28 8.64 -0.68
CA ARG A 17 -10.96 7.42 -0.30
C ARG A 17 -11.83 6.83 -1.42
N VAL A 18 -12.61 7.68 -2.09
CA VAL A 18 -13.55 7.19 -3.11
C VAL A 18 -12.82 6.52 -4.25
N LYS A 19 -11.75 7.16 -4.73
CA LYS A 19 -10.97 6.59 -5.82
C LYS A 19 -10.28 5.30 -5.39
N ALA A 20 -9.80 5.27 -4.16
CA ALA A 20 -9.15 4.07 -3.64
C ALA A 20 -10.15 2.92 -3.55
N GLU A 21 -11.37 3.20 -3.13
CA GLU A 21 -12.38 2.17 -3.03
C GLU A 21 -12.74 1.60 -4.40
N ARG A 22 -12.80 2.45 -5.41
CA ARG A 22 -13.04 1.98 -6.77
C ARG A 22 -11.94 1.04 -7.23
N CYS A 23 -10.70 1.39 -6.94
CA CYS A 23 -9.57 0.53 -7.30
C CYS A 23 -9.65 -0.80 -6.56
N TRP A 24 -10.00 -0.75 -5.27
CA TRP A 24 -10.12 -1.95 -4.46
C TRP A 24 -11.15 -2.91 -5.02
N ASN A 25 -12.31 -2.36 -5.41
CA ASN A 25 -13.39 -3.20 -5.88
C ASN A 25 -13.12 -3.86 -7.23
N LYS A 26 -12.13 -3.37 -7.96
CA LYS A 26 -11.74 -3.99 -9.22
C LYS A 26 -10.78 -5.14 -9.03
N LEU A 27 -10.23 -5.31 -7.85
CA LEU A 27 -9.25 -6.36 -7.60
C LEU A 27 -9.95 -7.67 -7.27
N PRO A 28 -9.49 -8.79 -7.82
CA PRO A 28 -10.02 -10.09 -7.40
C PRO A 28 -9.60 -10.39 -5.97
N ASP A 29 -10.30 -11.33 -5.35
CA ASP A 29 -10.09 -11.65 -3.94
C ASP A 29 -8.63 -11.93 -3.59
N TYR A 30 -7.95 -12.70 -4.43
CA TYR A 30 -6.58 -13.06 -4.12
C TYR A 30 -5.65 -11.86 -4.14
N GLU A 31 -5.94 -10.89 -5.00
CA GLU A 31 -5.14 -9.67 -5.02
C GLU A 31 -5.45 -8.76 -3.84
N GLN A 32 -6.69 -8.78 -3.39
CA GLN A 32 -7.04 -8.01 -2.19
C GLN A 32 -6.28 -8.53 -0.98
N VAL A 33 -6.18 -9.84 -0.84
CA VAL A 33 -5.42 -10.44 0.24
C VAL A 33 -3.94 -10.09 0.11
N SER A 34 -3.41 -10.19 -1.11
CA SER A 34 -2.01 -9.86 -1.36
C SER A 34 -1.71 -8.40 -1.04
N ALA A 35 -2.65 -7.52 -1.39
CA ALA A 35 -2.46 -6.09 -1.12
C ALA A 35 -2.36 -5.82 0.38
N ILE A 36 -3.17 -6.49 1.17
CA ILE A 36 -3.11 -6.29 2.63
C ILE A 36 -1.80 -6.82 3.19
N LYS A 37 -1.39 -8.00 2.74
CA LYS A 37 -0.11 -8.56 3.18
C LYS A 37 1.04 -7.66 2.80
N GLY A 38 1.04 -7.18 1.56
CA GLY A 38 2.10 -6.29 1.10
C GLY A 38 2.09 -4.96 1.82
N LEU A 39 0.90 -4.43 2.08
CA LEU A 39 0.79 -3.20 2.84
C LEU A 39 1.44 -3.32 4.21
N ARG A 40 1.20 -4.42 4.90
CA ARG A 40 1.77 -4.62 6.23
C ARG A 40 3.29 -4.68 6.19
N LEU A 41 3.84 -5.27 5.14
CA LEU A 41 5.28 -5.29 4.97
C LEU A 41 5.82 -3.89 4.67
N TRP A 42 5.18 -3.17 3.75
CA TRP A 42 5.62 -1.82 3.41
C TRP A 42 5.58 -0.87 4.60
N LYS A 43 4.58 -1.03 5.47
CA LYS A 43 4.47 -0.17 6.65
C LYS A 43 5.65 -0.34 7.59
N GLN A 44 6.36 -1.43 7.50
CA GLN A 44 7.53 -1.68 8.36
C GLN A 44 8.82 -1.16 7.74
N THR A 45 8.79 -0.71 6.50
CA THR A 45 10.01 -0.26 5.85
C THR A 45 10.40 1.13 6.33
N ALA A 46 11.71 1.40 6.34
CA ALA A 46 12.20 2.73 6.65
C ALA A 46 11.71 3.74 5.62
N GLN A 47 11.55 3.29 4.38
CA GLN A 47 11.10 4.16 3.31
C GLN A 47 9.74 4.79 3.63
N TRP A 48 8.83 4.02 4.23
CA TRP A 48 7.50 4.54 4.58
C TRP A 48 7.46 5.18 5.95
N ARG A 49 8.32 4.76 6.86
CA ARG A 49 8.28 5.23 8.25
C ARG A 49 9.03 6.53 8.46
N ASN A 50 9.97 6.83 7.58
CA ASN A 50 10.80 8.02 7.72
C ASN A 50 10.28 9.14 6.84
N ASN A 51 10.85 10.33 6.99
CA ASN A 51 10.55 11.48 6.16
C ASN A 51 9.08 11.88 6.19
N ASP A 52 8.44 11.71 7.34
CA ASP A 52 7.03 12.10 7.54
C ASP A 52 6.10 11.43 6.52
N GLY A 53 6.49 10.28 6.00
CA GLY A 53 5.64 9.53 5.09
C GLY A 53 5.54 10.09 3.69
N ILE A 54 6.46 10.95 3.29
CA ILE A 54 6.37 11.58 1.96
C ILE A 54 6.51 10.57 0.82
N PHE A 55 7.08 9.39 1.11
CA PHE A 55 7.23 8.37 0.08
C PHE A 55 6.08 7.37 0.05
N ILE A 56 5.05 7.56 0.87
CA ILE A 56 3.88 6.71 0.84
C ILE A 56 2.97 7.19 -0.28
N PRO A 57 2.68 6.35 -1.29
CA PRO A 57 1.82 6.78 -2.38
C PRO A 57 0.36 6.94 -1.93
N TYR A 58 -0.45 7.59 -2.74
CA TYR A 58 -1.88 7.59 -2.49
C TYR A 58 -2.40 6.16 -2.54
N ALA A 59 -3.43 5.88 -1.76
CA ALA A 59 -3.98 4.53 -1.71
C ALA A 59 -4.42 4.05 -3.09
N SER A 60 -5.03 4.93 -3.88
CA SER A 60 -5.46 4.55 -5.22
C SER A 60 -4.28 4.16 -6.12
N THR A 61 -3.16 4.87 -5.99
CA THR A 61 -1.96 4.55 -6.75
C THR A 61 -1.40 3.20 -6.33
N PHE A 62 -1.35 2.96 -5.02
CA PHE A 62 -0.87 1.71 -4.47
C PHE A 62 -1.66 0.54 -5.04
N LEU A 63 -2.98 0.69 -5.09
CA LEU A 63 -3.86 -0.38 -5.57
C LEU A 63 -3.85 -0.51 -7.08
N ALA A 64 -3.94 0.61 -7.79
CA ALA A 64 -4.03 0.56 -9.26
C ALA A 64 -2.76 0.04 -9.89
N GLN A 65 -1.62 0.38 -9.31
CA GLN A 65 -0.32 -0.05 -9.84
C GLN A 65 0.21 -1.29 -9.16
N ARG A 66 -0.57 -1.89 -8.28
CA ARG A 66 -0.17 -3.08 -7.53
C ARG A 66 1.20 -2.91 -6.88
N ARG A 67 1.35 -1.77 -6.20
CA ARG A 67 2.63 -1.42 -5.62
C ARG A 67 3.06 -2.37 -4.50
N TRP A 68 2.17 -3.18 -3.99
CA TRP A 68 2.55 -4.18 -3.00
C TRP A 68 3.49 -5.23 -3.58
N GLU A 69 3.57 -5.33 -4.90
CA GLU A 69 4.47 -6.27 -5.55
C GLU A 69 5.87 -5.70 -5.73
N ASP A 70 6.03 -4.41 -5.52
CA ASP A 70 7.34 -3.79 -5.64
C ASP A 70 8.19 -4.15 -4.44
N GLU A 71 9.50 -4.08 -4.64
CA GLU A 71 10.43 -4.30 -3.55
C GLU A 71 10.89 -2.96 -3.01
N PRO A 72 11.10 -2.87 -1.69
CA PRO A 72 11.67 -1.65 -1.13
C PRO A 72 13.03 -1.37 -1.74
N TRP A 73 13.48 -0.14 -1.64
CA TRP A 73 14.80 0.24 -2.16
C TRP A 73 15.88 -0.54 -1.42
N VAL A 74 16.48 -1.48 -2.12
CA VAL A 74 17.51 -2.30 -1.51
C VAL A 74 18.69 -1.47 -1.08
N GLY A 75 19.15 -0.61 -1.99
CA GLY A 75 20.27 0.25 -1.68
C GLY A 75 20.00 1.17 -0.53
N ALA A 76 18.73 1.56 -0.36
CA ALA A 76 18.40 2.51 0.68
C ALA A 76 18.50 1.92 2.08
N PHE A 77 18.33 0.60 2.20
CA PHE A 77 18.38 0.02 3.53
C PHE A 77 19.42 -1.03 3.73
N GLU A 78 20.19 -1.31 2.73
CA GLU A 78 21.27 -2.26 2.94
C GLU A 78 22.57 -1.64 3.24
N GLY A 79 22.69 -0.38 2.98
CA GLY A 79 23.93 0.29 3.25
C GLY A 79 25.08 -0.30 2.48
N ARG A 80 24.76 -0.96 1.40
CA ARG A 80 25.80 -1.65 0.67
C ARG A 80 26.71 -0.77 -0.01
#